data_6e33e811a3754203cfa83937826f1886
#
_entry.id   6e33e811a3754203cfa83937826f1886
#
_cell.length_a   1.000
_cell.length_b   1.000
_cell.length_c   1.000
_cell.angle_alpha   90.00
_cell.angle_beta   90.00
_cell.angle_gamma   90.00
#
_symmetry.space_group_name_H-M   'P 1'
#
loop_
_entity.id
_entity.type
_entity.pdbx_description
1 polymer ?
#
loop_
_entity_poly.entity_id
_entity_poly.type
_entity_poly.pdbx_seq_one_letter_code
_entity_poly.pdbx_strand_id
1 'polypeptide(L)'
;MRLEASDVMEIAQWLEKRGRLLLEKEYPHHGSTTVFDHSLHVAFKSLQIVHTLHLHVDERSLVVGALLHDYFLYDWHEKVKWHKFHGIRHPRFALDNAKEDYQLNDIECDIIRHHMFPGTFVCPHTLEGWVVCIADKLCAVGEGYSPFKRGMHDVEEDASCGGSVAGKA
;
A
#
# COMPACT_ATOMS: atom_id res chain seq x y z
N MET A 1 -5.95 -1.69 20.30
CA MET A 1 -5.27 -0.36 20.35
C MET A 1 -5.61 0.31 19.04
N ARG A 2 -6.11 1.51 19.05
CA ARG A 2 -6.45 2.25 17.83
C ARG A 2 -5.18 2.84 17.24
N LEU A 3 -4.92 2.54 15.96
CA LEU A 3 -3.77 3.08 15.24
C LEU A 3 -4.11 4.40 14.56
N GLU A 4 -3.13 5.29 14.49
CA GLU A 4 -3.22 6.58 13.78
C GLU A 4 -2.32 6.57 12.54
N ALA A 5 -2.37 7.64 11.75
CA ALA A 5 -1.58 7.74 10.51
C ALA A 5 -0.06 7.60 10.75
N SER A 6 0.45 8.12 11.87
CA SER A 6 1.86 7.97 12.27
C SER A 6 2.24 6.50 12.46
N ASP A 7 1.35 5.69 13.04
CA ASP A 7 1.61 4.28 13.30
C ASP A 7 1.72 3.48 11.98
N VAL A 8 0.92 3.86 10.95
CA VAL A 8 1.05 3.26 9.61
C VAL A 8 2.45 3.50 9.05
N MET A 9 2.97 4.72 9.17
CA MET A 9 4.30 5.07 8.69
C MET A 9 5.40 4.37 9.50
N GLU A 10 5.24 4.20 10.81
CA GLU A 10 6.16 3.44 11.64
C GLU A 10 6.18 1.96 11.26
N ILE A 11 5.02 1.37 10.98
CA ILE A 11 4.90 -0.01 10.51
C ILE A 11 5.57 -0.16 9.14
N ALA A 12 5.34 0.77 8.20
CA ALA A 12 6.00 0.75 6.90
C ALA A 12 7.52 0.81 7.04
N GLN A 13 8.05 1.73 7.85
CA GLN A 13 9.50 1.82 8.13
C GLN A 13 10.06 0.55 8.81
N TRP A 14 9.27 -0.09 9.66
CA TRP A 14 9.64 -1.34 10.30
C TRP A 14 9.75 -2.48 9.27
N LEU A 15 8.82 -2.55 8.29
CA LEU A 15 8.86 -3.49 7.17
C LEU A 15 10.04 -3.21 6.23
N GLU A 16 10.28 -1.94 5.88
CA GLU A 16 11.40 -1.51 5.03
C GLU A 16 12.77 -1.97 5.57
N LYS A 17 12.95 -1.93 6.89
CA LYS A 17 14.20 -2.32 7.55
C LYS A 17 14.43 -3.82 7.59
N ARG A 18 13.41 -4.64 7.36
CA ARG A 18 13.45 -6.11 7.56
C ARG A 18 13.29 -6.90 6.28
N GLY A 19 12.76 -6.30 5.23
CA GLY A 19 12.50 -6.95 3.97
C GLY A 19 12.75 -6.04 2.78
N ARG A 20 12.15 -6.38 1.66
CA ARG A 20 12.34 -5.73 0.35
C ARG A 20 11.24 -4.71 0.02
N LEU A 21 10.50 -4.17 1.02
CA LEU A 21 9.36 -3.27 0.78
C LEU A 21 9.72 -2.07 -0.08
N LEU A 22 10.95 -1.54 0.05
CA LEU A 22 11.43 -0.41 -0.76
C LEU A 22 11.42 -0.68 -2.26
N LEU A 23 11.54 -1.95 -2.70
CA LEU A 23 11.48 -2.31 -4.12
C LEU A 23 10.12 -1.99 -4.74
N GLU A 24 9.04 -1.93 -3.96
CA GLU A 24 7.73 -1.52 -4.47
C GLU A 24 7.71 -0.09 -5.03
N LYS A 25 8.67 0.77 -4.63
CA LYS A 25 8.86 2.13 -5.19
C LYS A 25 9.39 2.12 -6.62
N GLU A 26 10.01 1.02 -7.04
CA GLU A 26 10.55 0.86 -8.38
C GLU A 26 9.51 0.35 -9.39
N TYR A 27 8.41 -0.22 -8.88
CA TYR A 27 7.38 -0.83 -9.74
C TYR A 27 6.18 0.08 -9.91
N PRO A 28 5.80 0.39 -11.19
CA PRO A 28 4.59 1.16 -11.46
C PRO A 28 3.35 0.34 -11.15
N HIS A 29 2.34 0.99 -10.56
CA HIS A 29 1.01 0.40 -10.33
C HIS A 29 0.03 0.91 -11.39
N HIS A 30 -0.59 2.08 -11.20
CA HIS A 30 -1.47 2.72 -12.17
C HIS A 30 -1.05 4.17 -12.41
N GLY A 31 -0.90 4.57 -13.67
CA GLY A 31 -0.49 5.94 -14.04
C GLY A 31 0.93 6.24 -13.56
N SER A 32 1.08 7.16 -12.59
CA SER A 32 2.37 7.51 -11.96
C SER A 32 2.49 7.05 -10.51
N THR A 33 1.51 6.28 -10.02
CA THR A 33 1.52 5.74 -8.66
C THR A 33 2.40 4.50 -8.64
N THR A 34 3.27 4.38 -7.64
CA THR A 34 4.05 3.16 -7.42
C THR A 34 3.24 2.13 -6.65
N VAL A 35 3.67 0.88 -6.65
CA VAL A 35 3.06 -0.17 -5.80
C VAL A 35 3.11 0.23 -4.34
N PHE A 36 4.21 0.83 -3.88
CA PHE A 36 4.37 1.33 -2.51
C PHE A 36 3.34 2.41 -2.16
N ASP A 37 3.15 3.42 -3.04
CA ASP A 37 2.18 4.50 -2.80
C ASP A 37 0.75 3.94 -2.74
N HIS A 38 0.42 3.01 -3.64
CA HIS A 38 -0.87 2.32 -3.62
C HIS A 38 -1.08 1.55 -2.31
N SER A 39 -0.10 0.75 -1.89
CA SER A 39 -0.17 -0.03 -0.65
C SER A 39 -0.35 0.87 0.59
N LEU A 40 0.32 2.03 0.63
CA LEU A 40 0.10 3.04 1.67
C LEU A 40 -1.33 3.61 1.64
N HIS A 41 -1.84 3.98 0.46
CA HIS A 41 -3.21 4.47 0.32
C HIS A 41 -4.23 3.43 0.78
N VAL A 42 -4.02 2.16 0.46
CA VAL A 42 -4.89 1.06 0.90
C VAL A 42 -4.84 0.89 2.41
N ALA A 43 -3.66 0.99 3.05
CA ALA A 43 -3.53 0.91 4.50
C ALA A 43 -4.28 2.05 5.21
N PHE A 44 -4.10 3.30 4.78
CA PHE A 44 -4.84 4.45 5.32
C PHE A 44 -6.34 4.33 5.11
N LYS A 45 -6.77 3.91 3.90
CA LYS A 45 -8.19 3.71 3.58
C LYS A 45 -8.81 2.61 4.43
N SER A 46 -8.08 1.53 4.68
CA SER A 46 -8.53 0.43 5.54
C SER A 46 -8.77 0.89 6.98
N LEU A 47 -7.84 1.65 7.57
CA LEU A 47 -8.03 2.24 8.89
C LEU A 47 -9.21 3.22 8.91
N GLN A 48 -9.35 4.07 7.88
CA GLN A 48 -10.49 4.98 7.78
C GLN A 48 -11.82 4.23 7.80
N ILE A 49 -11.93 3.11 7.06
CA ILE A 49 -13.14 2.27 7.05
C ILE A 49 -13.40 1.69 8.44
N VAL A 50 -12.40 1.08 9.07
CA VAL A 50 -12.51 0.49 10.41
C VAL A 50 -12.97 1.51 11.43
N HIS A 51 -12.38 2.69 11.43
CA HIS A 51 -12.70 3.75 12.40
C HIS A 51 -14.08 4.35 12.15
N THR A 52 -14.47 4.55 10.88
CA THR A 52 -15.78 5.11 10.52
C THR A 52 -16.92 4.16 10.87
N LEU A 53 -16.72 2.86 10.65
CA LEU A 53 -17.73 1.83 10.89
C LEU A 53 -17.63 1.21 12.30
N HIS A 54 -16.69 1.69 13.13
CA HIS A 54 -16.44 1.17 14.48
C HIS A 54 -16.22 -0.35 14.52
N LEU A 55 -15.47 -0.89 13.54
CA LEU A 55 -15.20 -2.32 13.45
C LEU A 55 -14.17 -2.74 14.50
N HIS A 56 -14.37 -3.92 15.08
CA HIS A 56 -13.42 -4.55 16.00
C HIS A 56 -12.51 -5.50 15.23
N VAL A 57 -11.28 -5.08 14.94
CA VAL A 57 -10.29 -5.81 14.15
C VAL A 57 -8.91 -5.72 14.80
N ASP A 58 -8.00 -6.58 14.39
CA ASP A 58 -6.57 -6.38 14.67
C ASP A 58 -6.01 -5.34 13.69
N GLU A 59 -6.00 -4.06 14.11
CA GLU A 59 -5.56 -2.96 13.27
C GLU A 59 -4.09 -3.09 12.85
N ARG A 60 -3.23 -3.73 13.65
CA ARG A 60 -1.84 -3.96 13.26
C ARG A 60 -1.74 -4.94 12.11
N SER A 61 -2.40 -6.10 12.22
CA SER A 61 -2.45 -7.09 11.14
C SER A 61 -3.14 -6.55 9.89
N LEU A 62 -4.19 -5.73 10.05
CA LEU A 62 -4.83 -5.00 8.96
C LEU A 62 -3.83 -4.14 8.18
N VAL A 63 -3.04 -3.31 8.89
CA VAL A 63 -2.05 -2.40 8.27
C VAL A 63 -0.91 -3.18 7.63
N VAL A 64 -0.34 -4.18 8.32
CA VAL A 64 0.73 -5.02 7.76
C VAL A 64 0.24 -5.75 6.50
N GLY A 65 -0.93 -6.37 6.57
CA GLY A 65 -1.53 -7.05 5.41
C GLY A 65 -1.82 -6.10 4.25
N ALA A 66 -2.30 -4.88 4.53
CA ALA A 66 -2.55 -3.86 3.51
C ALA A 66 -1.25 -3.35 2.86
N LEU A 67 -0.16 -3.18 3.63
CA LEU A 67 1.13 -2.78 3.09
C LEU A 67 1.81 -3.87 2.25
N LEU A 68 1.46 -5.14 2.46
CA LEU A 68 2.07 -6.29 1.80
C LEU A 68 1.14 -6.98 0.78
N HIS A 69 -0.10 -6.48 0.56
CA HIS A 69 -1.05 -7.18 -0.28
C HIS A 69 -0.57 -7.34 -1.73
N ASP A 70 0.19 -6.36 -2.24
CA ASP A 70 0.77 -6.31 -3.57
C ASP A 70 2.30 -6.52 -3.60
N TYR A 71 2.84 -7.25 -2.61
CA TYR A 71 4.27 -7.53 -2.47
C TYR A 71 4.78 -8.55 -3.50
N PHE A 72 4.41 -8.37 -4.79
CA PHE A 72 4.79 -9.29 -5.87
C PHE A 72 6.18 -9.02 -6.46
N LEU A 73 6.78 -7.82 -6.26
CA LEU A 73 8.16 -7.44 -6.54
C LEU A 73 8.63 -7.66 -7.98
N TYR A 74 7.80 -7.31 -8.97
CA TYR A 74 8.17 -7.29 -10.38
C TYR A 74 7.32 -6.28 -11.18
N ASP A 75 7.84 -5.82 -12.33
CA ASP A 75 7.04 -4.98 -13.24
C ASP A 75 6.08 -5.85 -14.06
N TRP A 76 4.79 -5.80 -13.74
CA TRP A 76 3.77 -6.59 -14.43
C TRP A 76 3.43 -6.06 -15.83
N HIS A 77 3.90 -4.85 -16.20
CA HIS A 77 3.75 -4.30 -17.56
C HIS A 77 4.73 -4.92 -18.55
N GLU A 78 5.80 -5.55 -18.08
CA GLU A 78 6.72 -6.27 -18.95
C GLU A 78 6.04 -7.45 -19.64
N LYS A 79 6.23 -7.53 -20.99
CA LYS A 79 5.60 -8.57 -21.82
C LYS A 79 6.33 -9.91 -21.71
N VAL A 80 6.36 -10.50 -20.53
CA VAL A 80 6.91 -11.85 -20.33
C VAL A 80 5.79 -12.87 -20.14
N LYS A 81 6.02 -14.10 -20.61
CA LYS A 81 4.97 -15.15 -20.66
C LYS A 81 4.38 -15.48 -19.28
N TRP A 82 5.15 -15.38 -18.20
CA TRP A 82 4.69 -15.71 -16.86
C TRP A 82 3.89 -14.59 -16.19
N HIS A 83 3.90 -13.35 -16.73
CA HIS A 83 3.01 -12.25 -16.32
C HIS A 83 1.57 -12.42 -16.81
N LYS A 84 1.32 -13.40 -17.70
CA LYS A 84 -0.06 -13.70 -18.11
C LYS A 84 -0.90 -14.07 -16.90
N PHE A 85 -2.10 -13.44 -16.83
CA PHE A 85 -3.01 -13.58 -15.69
C PHE A 85 -2.47 -12.98 -14.38
N HIS A 86 -1.65 -11.91 -14.46
CA HIS A 86 -1.14 -11.18 -13.30
C HIS A 86 -2.25 -10.94 -12.27
N GLY A 87 -3.39 -10.35 -12.65
CA GLY A 87 -4.51 -10.05 -11.75
C GLY A 87 -5.05 -11.23 -10.93
N ILE A 88 -4.83 -12.48 -11.37
CA ILE A 88 -5.26 -13.68 -10.63
C ILE A 88 -4.09 -14.28 -9.83
N ARG A 89 -2.86 -14.10 -10.31
CA ARG A 89 -1.68 -14.81 -9.79
C ARG A 89 -0.86 -14.00 -8.81
N HIS A 90 -0.87 -12.64 -8.90
CA HIS A 90 -0.04 -11.80 -8.05
C HIS A 90 -0.29 -11.99 -6.54
N PRO A 91 -1.53 -12.28 -6.04
CA PRO A 91 -1.70 -12.51 -4.60
C PRO A 91 -0.88 -13.68 -4.06
N ARG A 92 -0.64 -14.70 -4.92
CA ARG A 92 0.21 -15.81 -4.54
C ARG A 92 1.67 -15.39 -4.47
N PHE A 93 2.16 -14.69 -5.49
CA PHE A 93 3.54 -14.19 -5.50
C PHE A 93 3.79 -13.21 -4.35
N ALA A 94 2.83 -12.30 -4.10
CA ALA A 94 2.92 -11.39 -2.96
C ALA A 94 3.04 -12.14 -1.63
N LEU A 95 2.20 -13.18 -1.43
CA LEU A 95 2.25 -13.99 -0.21
C LEU A 95 3.56 -14.80 -0.09
N ASP A 96 4.02 -15.40 -1.20
CA ASP A 96 5.25 -16.19 -1.21
C ASP A 96 6.46 -15.28 -0.86
N ASN A 97 6.59 -14.11 -1.51
CA ASN A 97 7.63 -13.12 -1.21
C ASN A 97 7.54 -12.57 0.23
N ALA A 98 6.33 -12.26 0.68
CA ALA A 98 6.13 -11.72 2.03
C ALA A 98 6.52 -12.75 3.11
N LYS A 99 6.27 -14.05 2.88
CA LYS A 99 6.70 -15.12 3.79
C LYS A 99 8.21 -15.38 3.79
N GLU A 100 8.90 -15.04 2.71
CA GLU A 100 10.37 -15.09 2.69
C GLU A 100 10.99 -14.02 3.61
N ASP A 101 10.38 -12.83 3.63
CA ASP A 101 10.97 -11.67 4.31
C ASP A 101 10.40 -11.46 5.73
N TYR A 102 9.16 -11.91 6.00
CA TYR A 102 8.44 -11.61 7.25
C TYR A 102 7.78 -12.85 7.85
N GLN A 103 7.66 -12.83 9.19
CA GLN A 103 6.82 -13.79 9.91
C GLN A 103 5.37 -13.28 9.94
N LEU A 104 4.54 -13.80 9.06
CA LEU A 104 3.14 -13.40 8.94
C LEU A 104 2.24 -14.27 9.81
N ASN A 105 1.21 -13.66 10.40
CA ASN A 105 0.12 -14.37 11.04
C ASN A 105 -0.98 -14.77 10.02
N ASP A 106 -1.99 -15.49 10.50
CA ASP A 106 -3.07 -16.00 9.64
C ASP A 106 -3.93 -14.89 9.03
N ILE A 107 -4.14 -13.77 9.75
CA ILE A 107 -4.90 -12.61 9.27
C ILE A 107 -4.14 -11.94 8.12
N GLU A 108 -2.87 -11.69 8.29
CA GLU A 108 -1.99 -11.08 7.27
C GLU A 108 -1.92 -11.97 6.01
N CYS A 109 -1.79 -13.28 6.20
CA CYS A 109 -1.83 -14.25 5.11
C CYS A 109 -3.17 -14.24 4.35
N ASP A 110 -4.28 -14.17 5.07
CA ASP A 110 -5.63 -14.10 4.48
C ASP A 110 -5.81 -12.83 3.65
N ILE A 111 -5.41 -11.68 4.19
CA ILE A 111 -5.43 -10.38 3.50
C ILE A 111 -4.67 -10.49 2.17
N ILE A 112 -3.39 -10.84 2.22
CA ILE A 112 -2.51 -10.88 1.04
C ILE A 112 -3.06 -11.87 0.01
N ARG A 113 -3.53 -13.04 0.46
CA ARG A 113 -3.96 -14.11 -0.44
C ARG A 113 -5.27 -13.84 -1.14
N HIS A 114 -6.22 -13.13 -0.51
CA HIS A 114 -7.60 -13.06 -0.96
C HIS A 114 -8.09 -11.65 -1.31
N HIS A 115 -7.22 -10.61 -1.27
CA HIS A 115 -7.61 -9.22 -1.58
C HIS A 115 -8.24 -9.06 -2.97
N MET A 116 -7.88 -9.92 -3.94
CA MET A 116 -8.38 -9.84 -5.32
C MET A 116 -9.80 -10.37 -5.55
N PHE A 117 -10.51 -10.81 -4.50
CA PHE A 117 -11.92 -11.19 -4.67
C PHE A 117 -12.76 -9.99 -5.23
N PRO A 118 -13.69 -10.20 -6.17
CA PRO A 118 -14.11 -11.46 -6.80
C PRO A 118 -13.28 -11.89 -8.03
N GLY A 119 -12.20 -11.19 -8.38
CA GLY A 119 -11.33 -11.56 -9.50
C GLY A 119 -10.67 -12.93 -9.30
N THR A 120 -10.36 -13.27 -8.06
CA THR A 120 -10.15 -14.66 -7.61
C THR A 120 -11.44 -15.15 -6.97
N PHE A 121 -11.80 -16.43 -7.18
CA PHE A 121 -13.08 -16.99 -6.70
C PHE A 121 -13.09 -17.29 -5.19
N VAL A 122 -11.96 -17.10 -4.49
CA VAL A 122 -11.85 -17.33 -3.04
C VAL A 122 -11.98 -15.99 -2.33
N CYS A 123 -13.01 -15.85 -1.48
CA CYS A 123 -13.23 -14.65 -0.69
C CYS A 123 -12.32 -14.60 0.55
N PRO A 124 -12.06 -13.41 1.11
CA PRO A 124 -11.43 -13.26 2.41
C PRO A 124 -12.21 -14.00 3.50
N HIS A 125 -11.50 -14.59 4.47
CA HIS A 125 -12.06 -15.33 5.58
C HIS A 125 -12.16 -14.48 6.86
N THR A 126 -11.35 -13.41 6.93
CA THR A 126 -11.28 -12.48 8.06
C THR A 126 -12.00 -11.17 7.76
N LEU A 127 -12.41 -10.43 8.79
CA LEU A 127 -12.99 -9.11 8.62
C LEU A 127 -11.96 -8.13 8.08
N GLU A 128 -10.72 -8.23 8.55
CA GLU A 128 -9.56 -7.47 8.05
C GLU A 128 -9.36 -7.70 6.55
N GLY A 129 -9.41 -8.95 6.10
CA GLY A 129 -9.31 -9.32 4.69
C GLY A 129 -10.41 -8.67 3.84
N TRP A 130 -11.65 -8.64 4.32
CA TRP A 130 -12.75 -7.94 3.64
C TRP A 130 -12.54 -6.43 3.58
N VAL A 131 -12.08 -5.81 4.67
CA VAL A 131 -11.81 -4.37 4.72
C VAL A 131 -10.72 -4.00 3.69
N VAL A 132 -9.60 -4.72 3.67
CA VAL A 132 -8.52 -4.46 2.70
C VAL A 132 -8.98 -4.72 1.27
N CYS A 133 -9.71 -5.81 1.02
CA CYS A 133 -10.28 -6.11 -0.29
C CYS A 133 -11.17 -4.98 -0.83
N ILE A 134 -11.96 -4.34 0.02
CA ILE A 134 -12.81 -3.19 -0.36
C ILE A 134 -11.96 -1.93 -0.52
N ALA A 135 -11.04 -1.66 0.40
CA ALA A 135 -10.17 -0.49 0.38
C ALA A 135 -9.31 -0.44 -0.88
N ASP A 136 -8.71 -1.57 -1.26
CA ASP A 136 -7.93 -1.75 -2.50
C ASP A 136 -8.73 -1.30 -3.72
N LYS A 137 -9.96 -1.81 -3.89
CA LYS A 137 -10.81 -1.47 -5.04
C LYS A 137 -11.21 0.00 -5.05
N LEU A 138 -11.47 0.59 -3.89
CA LEU A 138 -11.77 2.02 -3.78
C LEU A 138 -10.55 2.87 -4.16
N CYS A 139 -9.34 2.49 -3.75
CA CYS A 139 -8.10 3.17 -4.12
C CYS A 139 -7.82 3.02 -5.62
N ALA A 140 -7.91 1.82 -6.19
CA ALA A 140 -7.68 1.57 -7.61
C ALA A 140 -8.63 2.39 -8.50
N VAL A 141 -9.91 2.50 -8.15
CA VAL A 141 -10.87 3.36 -8.86
C VAL A 141 -10.49 4.84 -8.73
N GLY A 142 -10.08 5.28 -7.53
CA GLY A 142 -9.66 6.66 -7.28
C GLY A 142 -8.39 7.02 -8.06
N GLU A 143 -7.42 6.16 -8.14
CA GLU A 143 -6.15 6.35 -8.86
C GLU A 143 -6.36 6.37 -10.38
N GLY A 144 -7.27 5.55 -10.91
CA GLY A 144 -7.64 5.55 -12.32
C GLY A 144 -8.43 6.80 -12.77
N TYR A 145 -9.05 7.53 -11.84
CA TYR A 145 -9.93 8.67 -12.11
C TYR A 145 -9.34 10.02 -11.68
N SER A 146 -8.14 10.08 -11.07
CA SER A 146 -7.63 11.30 -10.44
C SER A 146 -6.84 12.20 -11.39
N PRO A 147 -7.32 13.46 -11.61
CA PRO A 147 -6.47 14.58 -12.02
C PRO A 147 -5.66 15.15 -10.83
N PHE A 148 -5.57 14.41 -9.70
CA PHE A 148 -4.92 14.89 -8.47
C PHE A 148 -3.40 14.73 -8.52
N LYS A 149 -2.76 15.48 -9.42
CA LYS A 149 -1.32 15.65 -9.53
C LYS A 149 -0.90 17.10 -9.42
N ARG A 150 -1.32 17.79 -8.37
CA ARG A 150 -0.74 19.11 -8.06
C ARG A 150 -0.97 19.42 -6.59
N GLY A 151 -0.01 19.16 -5.73
CA GLY A 151 -0.10 19.61 -4.36
C GLY A 151 0.85 19.02 -3.31
N MET A 152 1.74 18.08 -3.65
CA MET A 152 2.73 17.57 -2.68
C MET A 152 4.19 17.92 -3.01
N HIS A 153 4.46 18.60 -4.12
CA HIS A 153 5.82 19.09 -4.46
C HIS A 153 6.09 20.53 -4.07
N ASP A 154 5.09 21.30 -3.63
CA ASP A 154 5.24 22.74 -3.40
C ASP A 154 5.53 23.13 -1.95
N VAL A 155 5.84 22.18 -1.05
CA VAL A 155 6.12 22.47 0.36
C VAL A 155 7.61 22.50 0.72
N GLU A 156 8.50 22.05 -0.18
CA GLU A 156 9.96 22.02 0.10
C GLU A 156 10.78 23.14 -0.52
N GLU A 157 10.24 24.03 -1.36
CA GLU A 157 11.03 25.08 -2.02
C GLU A 157 10.94 26.49 -1.40
N ASP A 158 10.11 26.73 -0.41
CA ASP A 158 9.93 28.09 0.16
C ASP A 158 10.79 28.41 1.41
N ALA A 159 11.74 27.53 1.75
CA ALA A 159 12.61 27.74 2.92
C ALA A 159 14.03 28.27 2.61
N SER A 160 14.35 28.64 1.36
CA SER A 160 15.70 29.07 1.02
C SER A 160 15.80 30.39 0.23
N CYS A 161 15.01 31.38 0.57
CA CYS A 161 15.26 32.73 0.04
C CYS A 161 14.89 33.81 1.06
N GLY A 162 15.84 34.15 1.90
CA GLY A 162 15.69 35.26 2.85
C GLY A 162 16.97 35.58 3.58
N GLY A 163 17.82 36.43 3.00
CA GLY A 163 18.88 36.99 3.78
C GLY A 163 20.13 37.45 3.02
N SER A 164 20.06 38.54 2.28
CA SER A 164 21.21 39.39 2.12
C SER A 164 20.76 40.80 1.74
N VAL A 165 20.72 41.68 2.70
CA VAL A 165 20.73 43.11 2.45
C VAL A 165 22.05 43.66 2.98
N ALA A 166 22.94 43.93 2.04
CA ALA A 166 24.16 44.67 2.32
C ALA A 166 23.81 46.16 2.42
N GLY A 167 24.05 46.73 3.60
CA GLY A 167 24.10 48.17 3.77
C GLY A 167 25.36 48.74 3.17
N LYS A 168 25.20 49.80 2.36
CA LYS A 168 26.23 50.78 2.05
C LYS A 168 25.76 52.13 2.53
N ALA A 169 26.53 52.74 3.37
CA ALA A 169 27.09 54.09 3.30
C ALA A 169 27.95 54.34 4.50
#